data_1a59da52d7fab8da5259c2b172a0e303
#
_entry.id   1a59da52d7fab8da5259c2b172a0e303
#
_cell.length_a   1.000
_cell.length_b   1.000
_cell.length_c   1.000
_cell.angle_alpha   90.00
_cell.angle_beta   90.00
_cell.angle_gamma   90.00
#
_symmetry.space_group_name_H-M   'P 1'
#
loop_
_entity.id
_entity.type
_entity.pdbx_description
1 polymer ?
#
loop_
_entity_poly.entity_id
_entity_poly.type
_entity_poly.pdbx_seq_one_letter_code
_entity_poly.pdbx_strand_id
1 'polypeptide(L)'
;MSKKDIRSLSLDQLKNFFLENSLKEYRGDQVYSWLWEKSAINFEQMTNLPKSIRSILEDSFVINHVQINTIQKSKDGTIKNGIKLFDDLIVESVLIPTKKRITACISSQVGCSLNCKFCATSRLKRMRNLNPDEIYDQVALISKQSKEYYNRPLTNIVFMGMGEPLM
;
A
#
# COMPACT_ATOMS: atom_id res chain seq x y z
N MET A 1 18.17 -8.66 14.02
CA MET A 1 16.95 -9.17 13.32
C MET A 1 16.19 -7.99 12.77
N SER A 2 15.69 -8.06 11.53
CA SER A 2 14.82 -7.00 10.99
C SER A 2 13.50 -6.98 11.75
N LYS A 3 13.00 -5.78 12.10
CA LYS A 3 11.71 -5.62 12.75
C LYS A 3 10.59 -6.09 11.78
N LYS A 4 9.53 -6.67 12.34
CA LYS A 4 8.35 -7.10 11.57
C LYS A 4 7.51 -5.89 11.18
N ASP A 5 6.95 -5.90 9.96
CA ASP A 5 5.96 -4.88 9.59
C ASP A 5 4.69 -5.05 10.44
N ILE A 6 4.27 -3.97 11.11
CA ILE A 6 3.10 -3.95 11.97
C ILE A 6 1.81 -4.28 11.19
N ARG A 7 1.73 -3.96 9.90
CA ARG A 7 0.57 -4.20 9.05
C ARG A 7 0.38 -5.68 8.69
N SER A 8 1.38 -6.53 8.99
CA SER A 8 1.22 -7.99 8.92
C SER A 8 0.44 -8.59 10.10
N LEU A 9 0.12 -7.77 11.10
CA LEU A 9 -0.67 -8.20 12.26
C LEU A 9 -2.17 -7.99 11.99
N SER A 10 -3.00 -8.97 12.40
CA SER A 10 -4.44 -8.77 12.48
C SER A 10 -4.80 -7.79 13.62
N LEU A 11 -6.03 -7.29 13.62
CA LEU A 11 -6.53 -6.43 14.70
C LEU A 11 -6.41 -7.13 16.08
N ASP A 12 -6.76 -8.42 16.15
CA ASP A 12 -6.67 -9.19 17.41
C ASP A 12 -5.22 -9.35 17.86
N GLN A 13 -4.29 -9.57 16.93
CA GLN A 13 -2.86 -9.63 17.25
C GLN A 13 -2.33 -8.28 17.76
N LEU A 14 -2.79 -7.16 17.19
CA LEU A 14 -2.46 -5.83 17.70
C LEU A 14 -3.01 -5.62 19.11
N LYS A 15 -4.25 -6.01 19.37
CA LYS A 15 -4.86 -5.93 20.72
C LYS A 15 -4.07 -6.76 21.73
N ASN A 16 -3.73 -7.99 21.38
CA ASN A 16 -2.93 -8.87 22.22
C ASN A 16 -1.54 -8.30 22.51
N PHE A 17 -0.87 -7.71 21.53
CA PHE A 17 0.41 -7.02 21.73
C PHE A 17 0.30 -5.92 22.81
N PHE A 18 -0.77 -5.14 22.82
CA PHE A 18 -0.97 -4.12 23.86
C PHE A 18 -1.23 -4.74 25.24
N LEU A 19 -2.02 -5.80 25.32
CA LEU A 19 -2.26 -6.52 26.59
C LEU A 19 -0.97 -7.11 27.17
N GLU A 20 -0.13 -7.74 26.34
CA GLU A 20 1.17 -8.30 26.73
C GLU A 20 2.13 -7.23 27.28
N ASN A 21 2.00 -5.99 26.79
CA ASN A 21 2.76 -4.83 27.26
C ASN A 21 2.08 -4.07 28.42
N SER A 22 1.08 -4.69 29.10
CA SER A 22 0.31 -4.08 30.20
C SER A 22 -0.42 -2.78 29.80
N LEU A 23 -0.78 -2.67 28.51
CA LEU A 23 -1.53 -1.55 27.96
C LEU A 23 -2.97 -1.96 27.63
N LYS A 24 -3.84 -0.98 27.40
CA LYS A 24 -5.26 -1.24 27.12
C LYS A 24 -5.45 -1.69 25.67
N GLU A 25 -6.26 -2.72 25.45
CA GLU A 25 -6.53 -3.35 24.13
C GLU A 25 -7.06 -2.38 23.07
N TYR A 26 -7.88 -1.38 23.46
CA TYR A 26 -8.44 -0.40 22.50
C TYR A 26 -7.35 0.42 21.77
N ARG A 27 -6.12 0.40 22.26
CA ARG A 27 -4.96 0.99 21.54
C ARG A 27 -4.70 0.26 20.22
N GLY A 28 -5.01 -1.03 20.16
CA GLY A 28 -4.97 -1.80 18.91
C GLY A 28 -5.91 -1.22 17.85
N ASP A 29 -7.14 -0.88 18.22
CA ASP A 29 -8.10 -0.25 17.30
C ASP A 29 -7.61 1.11 16.79
N GLN A 30 -7.01 1.92 17.68
CA GLN A 30 -6.44 3.21 17.32
C GLN A 30 -5.29 3.07 16.29
N VAL A 31 -4.36 2.14 16.54
CA VAL A 31 -3.24 1.88 15.61
C VAL A 31 -3.77 1.34 14.29
N TYR A 32 -4.71 0.40 14.32
CA TYR A 32 -5.32 -0.17 13.12
C TYR A 32 -5.97 0.90 12.23
N SER A 33 -6.74 1.83 12.84
CA SER A 33 -7.33 2.96 12.12
C SER A 33 -6.26 3.88 11.51
N TRP A 34 -5.14 4.15 12.22
CA TRP A 34 -4.04 4.92 11.66
C TRP A 34 -3.41 4.26 10.43
N LEU A 35 -3.20 2.94 10.48
CA LEU A 35 -2.57 2.20 9.41
C LEU A 35 -3.47 2.08 8.16
N TRP A 36 -4.77 1.74 8.35
CA TRP A 36 -5.65 1.32 7.27
C TRP A 36 -6.71 2.36 6.83
N GLU A 37 -7.02 3.36 7.65
CA GLU A 37 -7.95 4.43 7.28
C GLU A 37 -7.22 5.75 6.98
N LYS A 38 -6.15 6.03 7.74
CA LYS A 38 -5.41 7.29 7.64
C LYS A 38 -4.10 7.16 6.87
N SER A 39 -3.73 5.94 6.45
CA SER A 39 -2.51 5.65 5.68
C SER A 39 -1.23 6.19 6.33
N ALA A 40 -1.09 6.02 7.64
CA ALA A 40 0.10 6.45 8.36
C ALA A 40 1.35 5.69 7.88
N ILE A 41 2.42 6.42 7.59
CA ILE A 41 3.70 5.87 7.09
C ILE A 41 4.78 5.82 8.17
N ASN A 42 4.51 6.38 9.35
CA ASN A 42 5.36 6.30 10.54
C ASN A 42 4.53 6.44 11.81
N PHE A 43 5.10 6.05 12.95
CA PHE A 43 4.40 6.09 14.24
C PHE A 43 4.23 7.52 14.78
N GLU A 44 5.04 8.50 14.36
CA GLU A 44 4.92 9.89 14.81
C GLU A 44 3.60 10.53 14.37
N GLN A 45 3.05 10.12 13.22
CA GLN A 45 1.76 10.58 12.72
C GLN A 45 0.58 10.18 13.61
N MET A 46 0.74 9.17 14.48
CA MET A 46 -0.31 8.65 15.35
C MET A 46 -0.53 9.57 16.57
N THR A 47 -0.95 10.80 16.33
CA THR A 47 -0.96 11.90 17.33
C THR A 47 -1.90 11.70 18.51
N ASN A 48 -2.91 10.83 18.39
CA ASN A 48 -3.80 10.45 19.50
C ASN A 48 -3.21 9.37 20.41
N LEU A 49 -2.02 8.86 20.10
CA LEU A 49 -1.26 7.96 20.95
C LEU A 49 -0.22 8.72 21.76
N PRO A 50 -0.05 8.45 23.07
CA PRO A 50 1.05 8.96 23.88
C PRO A 50 2.41 8.66 23.25
N LYS A 51 3.39 9.55 23.47
CA LYS A 51 4.76 9.36 22.95
C LYS A 51 5.38 8.03 23.40
N SER A 52 5.15 7.63 24.66
CA SER A 52 5.63 6.34 25.19
C SER A 52 5.12 5.13 24.41
N ILE A 53 3.84 5.14 24.01
CA ILE A 53 3.25 4.06 23.21
C ILE A 53 3.84 4.06 21.80
N ARG A 54 4.03 5.24 21.18
CA ARG A 54 4.66 5.34 19.86
C ARG A 54 6.10 4.82 19.88
N SER A 55 6.85 5.09 20.95
CA SER A 55 8.21 4.54 21.14
C SER A 55 8.19 3.01 21.25
N ILE A 56 7.27 2.42 22.02
CA ILE A 56 7.12 0.95 22.12
C ILE A 56 6.83 0.33 20.74
N LEU A 57 5.96 0.96 19.96
CA LEU A 57 5.65 0.49 18.60
C LEU A 57 6.87 0.59 17.68
N GLU A 58 7.60 1.70 17.74
CA GLU A 58 8.80 1.92 16.94
C GLU A 58 9.94 0.96 17.32
N ASP A 59 10.07 0.62 18.60
CA ASP A 59 11.05 -0.37 19.06
C ASP A 59 10.70 -1.80 18.59
N SER A 60 9.41 -2.12 18.48
CA SER A 60 8.94 -3.47 18.17
C SER A 60 8.70 -3.73 16.68
N PHE A 61 8.33 -2.69 15.92
CA PHE A 61 7.83 -2.83 14.55
C PHE A 61 8.41 -1.79 13.59
N VAL A 62 8.13 -2.00 12.31
CA VAL A 62 8.36 -1.06 11.21
C VAL A 62 7.07 -0.90 10.40
N ILE A 63 6.94 0.19 9.65
CA ILE A 63 5.92 0.39 8.62
C ILE A 63 6.65 0.50 7.29
N ASN A 64 6.56 -0.54 6.46
CA ASN A 64 7.21 -0.62 5.14
C ASN A 64 6.30 -0.03 4.06
N HIS A 65 6.20 1.28 3.96
CA HIS A 65 5.38 1.92 2.94
C HIS A 65 6.04 1.90 1.55
N VAL A 66 5.22 1.83 0.50
CA VAL A 66 5.69 1.92 -0.88
C VAL A 66 6.03 3.36 -1.27
N GLN A 67 6.91 3.52 -2.26
CA GLN A 67 7.37 4.83 -2.73
C GLN A 67 7.21 4.96 -4.24
N ILE A 68 6.89 6.16 -4.72
CA ILE A 68 6.95 6.45 -6.14
C ILE A 68 8.41 6.54 -6.57
N ASN A 69 8.82 5.65 -7.48
CA ASN A 69 10.15 5.67 -8.08
C ASN A 69 10.15 6.47 -9.38
N THR A 70 9.14 6.31 -10.23
CA THR A 70 9.01 7.03 -11.51
C THR A 70 7.56 7.43 -11.76
N ILE A 71 7.38 8.54 -12.48
CA ILE A 71 6.07 9.02 -12.94
C ILE A 71 6.15 9.32 -14.44
N GLN A 72 5.22 8.78 -15.20
CA GLN A 72 5.04 9.08 -16.62
C GLN A 72 3.62 9.59 -16.84
N LYS A 73 3.48 10.75 -17.49
CA LYS A 73 2.19 11.36 -17.82
C LYS A 73 1.95 11.32 -19.32
N SER A 74 0.79 10.83 -19.72
CA SER A 74 0.34 10.80 -21.09
C SER A 74 -0.48 12.07 -21.44
N LYS A 75 -0.64 12.34 -22.73
CA LYS A 75 -1.40 13.51 -23.22
C LYS A 75 -2.88 13.48 -22.84
N ASP A 76 -3.46 12.29 -22.65
CA ASP A 76 -4.84 12.07 -22.22
C ASP A 76 -5.06 12.25 -20.71
N GLY A 77 -3.97 12.57 -19.98
CA GLY A 77 -3.99 12.73 -18.52
C GLY A 77 -3.72 11.43 -17.73
N THR A 78 -3.56 10.28 -18.39
CA THR A 78 -3.18 9.05 -17.70
C THR A 78 -1.81 9.19 -17.05
N ILE A 79 -1.67 8.73 -15.81
CA ILE A 79 -0.42 8.76 -15.03
C ILE A 79 -0.02 7.33 -14.70
N LYS A 80 1.12 6.88 -15.23
CA LYS A 80 1.74 5.61 -14.87
C LYS A 80 2.83 5.85 -13.83
N ASN A 81 2.79 5.09 -12.74
CA ASN A 81 3.75 5.13 -11.66
C ASN A 81 4.57 3.83 -11.63
N GLY A 82 5.88 3.94 -11.53
CA GLY A 82 6.73 2.87 -11.02
C GLY A 82 6.76 2.95 -9.51
N ILE A 83 6.26 1.93 -8.83
CA ILE A 83 6.14 1.86 -7.37
C ILE A 83 7.25 0.97 -6.83
N LYS A 84 8.12 1.53 -6.01
CA LYS A 84 9.18 0.82 -5.32
C LYS A 84 8.64 0.23 -4.02
N LEU A 85 8.86 -1.07 -3.84
CA LEU A 85 8.48 -1.86 -2.67
C LEU A 85 9.61 -1.86 -1.63
N PHE A 86 9.36 -2.43 -0.44
CA PHE A 86 10.33 -2.47 0.66
C PHE A 86 11.59 -3.30 0.37
N ASP A 87 11.50 -4.24 -0.56
CA ASP A 87 12.58 -5.12 -1.02
C ASP A 87 13.24 -4.64 -2.32
N ASP A 88 13.11 -3.35 -2.63
CA ASP A 88 13.62 -2.67 -3.83
C ASP A 88 13.03 -3.15 -5.15
N LEU A 89 12.10 -4.10 -5.15
CA LEU A 89 11.37 -4.52 -6.34
C LEU A 89 10.40 -3.42 -6.79
N ILE A 90 10.10 -3.39 -8.10
CA ILE A 90 9.24 -2.35 -8.68
C ILE A 90 8.02 -3.00 -9.33
N VAL A 91 6.85 -2.43 -9.06
CA VAL A 91 5.60 -2.74 -9.75
C VAL A 91 5.02 -1.47 -10.39
N GLU A 92 4.10 -1.65 -11.33
CA GLU A 92 3.44 -0.52 -11.98
C GLU A 92 2.03 -0.32 -11.43
N SER A 93 1.62 0.93 -11.31
CA SER A 93 0.23 1.30 -11.08
C SER A 93 -0.15 2.49 -11.95
N VAL A 94 -1.43 2.60 -12.32
CA VAL A 94 -1.88 3.61 -13.28
C VAL A 94 -3.11 4.34 -12.76
N LEU A 95 -3.05 5.68 -12.80
CA LEU A 95 -4.20 6.56 -12.60
C LEU A 95 -4.80 6.90 -13.95
N ILE A 96 -6.06 6.50 -14.17
CA ILE A 96 -6.76 6.66 -15.45
C ILE A 96 -7.95 7.61 -15.26
N PRO A 97 -7.81 8.89 -15.63
CA PRO A 97 -8.89 9.85 -15.57
C PRO A 97 -9.79 9.75 -16.81
N THR A 98 -11.10 9.82 -16.58
CA THR A 98 -12.09 10.02 -17.64
C THR A 98 -13.07 11.14 -17.24
N LYS A 99 -13.95 11.57 -18.14
CA LYS A 99 -14.95 12.58 -17.81
C LYS A 99 -15.81 12.21 -16.59
N LYS A 100 -16.16 10.94 -16.44
CA LYS A 100 -17.08 10.46 -15.37
C LYS A 100 -16.37 9.72 -14.23
N ARG A 101 -15.22 9.10 -14.47
CA ARG A 101 -14.54 8.19 -13.54
C ARG A 101 -13.07 8.53 -13.39
N ILE A 102 -12.52 8.21 -12.23
CA ILE A 102 -11.08 8.11 -12.02
C ILE A 102 -10.79 6.71 -11.49
N THR A 103 -10.03 5.95 -12.25
CA THR A 103 -9.73 4.56 -11.97
C THR A 103 -8.28 4.41 -11.50
N ALA A 104 -8.08 3.69 -10.41
CA ALA A 104 -6.78 3.16 -10.03
C ALA A 104 -6.61 1.76 -10.61
N CYS A 105 -5.64 1.59 -11.49
CA CYS A 105 -5.19 0.28 -11.96
C CYS A 105 -3.97 -0.12 -11.13
N ILE A 106 -4.06 -1.22 -10.38
CA ILE A 106 -3.06 -1.66 -9.41
C ILE A 106 -2.53 -3.05 -9.73
N SER A 107 -1.32 -3.33 -9.24
CA SER A 107 -0.64 -4.62 -9.36
C SER A 107 -0.92 -5.51 -8.15
N SER A 108 -0.93 -6.82 -8.37
CA SER A 108 -1.09 -7.86 -7.34
C SER A 108 0.14 -8.74 -7.14
N GLN A 109 1.09 -8.72 -8.09
CA GLN A 109 2.31 -9.53 -8.04
C GLN A 109 3.51 -8.76 -8.60
N VAL A 110 4.71 -9.15 -8.19
CA VAL A 110 5.95 -8.77 -8.86
C VAL A 110 6.24 -9.80 -9.95
N GLY A 111 6.07 -9.39 -11.21
CA GLY A 111 6.06 -10.30 -12.35
C GLY A 111 4.78 -11.11 -12.44
N CYS A 112 4.74 -12.11 -13.33
CA CYS A 112 3.58 -12.97 -13.52
C CYS A 112 4.02 -14.36 -14.02
N SER A 113 3.33 -15.41 -13.58
CA SER A 113 3.59 -16.80 -14.04
C SER A 113 2.77 -17.20 -15.26
N LEU A 114 1.75 -16.40 -15.63
CA LEU A 114 0.95 -16.67 -16.82
C LEU A 114 1.70 -16.27 -18.10
N ASN A 115 1.65 -17.13 -19.09
CA ASN A 115 2.32 -16.91 -20.38
C ASN A 115 1.36 -16.28 -21.42
N CYS A 116 0.74 -15.15 -21.07
CA CYS A 116 -0.14 -14.44 -21.98
C CYS A 116 0.65 -13.76 -23.08
N LYS A 117 0.46 -14.18 -24.34
CA LYS A 117 1.25 -13.73 -25.51
C LYS A 117 1.21 -12.21 -25.76
N PHE A 118 0.14 -11.54 -25.34
CA PHE A 118 -0.07 -10.10 -25.51
C PHE A 118 0.43 -9.25 -24.32
N CYS A 119 0.82 -9.89 -23.20
CA CYS A 119 1.13 -9.17 -21.97
C CYS A 119 2.64 -9.01 -21.75
N ALA A 120 3.09 -7.76 -21.55
CA ALA A 120 4.50 -7.48 -21.29
C ALA A 120 4.98 -8.09 -19.96
N THR A 121 4.11 -8.12 -18.93
CA THR A 121 4.43 -8.68 -17.62
C THR A 121 4.69 -10.19 -17.69
N SER A 122 4.12 -10.91 -18.65
CA SER A 122 4.36 -12.35 -18.83
C SER A 122 5.83 -12.70 -19.17
N ARG A 123 6.60 -11.71 -19.62
CA ARG A 123 8.05 -11.85 -19.90
C ARG A 123 8.90 -11.68 -18.63
N LEU A 124 8.31 -11.20 -17.56
CA LEU A 124 8.97 -11.01 -16.28
C LEU A 124 8.71 -12.23 -15.38
N LYS A 125 9.81 -12.79 -14.85
CA LYS A 125 9.70 -13.89 -13.89
C LYS A 125 8.86 -13.44 -12.69
N ARG A 126 7.85 -14.23 -12.29
CA ARG A 126 7.13 -14.01 -11.05
C ARG A 126 8.09 -14.19 -9.86
N MET A 127 8.21 -13.18 -9.04
CA MET A 127 9.02 -13.18 -7.81
C MET A 127 8.17 -13.55 -6.59
N ARG A 128 7.06 -12.83 -6.38
CA ARG A 128 6.14 -13.03 -5.26
C ARG A 128 4.79 -12.34 -5.49
N ASN A 129 3.82 -12.68 -4.66
CA ASN A 129 2.62 -11.88 -4.51
C ASN A 129 2.95 -10.60 -3.74
N LEU A 130 2.16 -9.55 -3.95
CA LEU A 130 2.20 -8.38 -3.08
C LEU A 130 1.48 -8.67 -1.77
N ASN A 131 1.97 -8.06 -0.70
CA ASN A 131 1.29 -8.08 0.59
C ASN A 131 0.05 -7.17 0.54
N PRO A 132 -0.97 -7.39 1.38
CA PRO A 132 -2.16 -6.53 1.43
C PRO A 132 -1.86 -5.05 1.65
N ASP A 133 -0.85 -4.73 2.44
CA ASP A 133 -0.39 -3.37 2.70
C ASP A 133 0.23 -2.71 1.46
N GLU A 134 1.00 -3.45 0.66
CA GLU A 134 1.56 -2.95 -0.60
C GLU A 134 0.47 -2.66 -1.65
N ILE A 135 -0.59 -3.49 -1.66
CA ILE A 135 -1.77 -3.27 -2.52
C ILE A 135 -2.53 -2.03 -2.05
N TYR A 136 -2.78 -1.91 -0.74
CA TYR A 136 -3.43 -0.75 -0.13
C TYR A 136 -2.67 0.55 -0.41
N ASP A 137 -1.35 0.54 -0.23
CA ASP A 137 -0.50 1.71 -0.44
C ASP A 137 -0.53 2.21 -1.89
N GLN A 138 -0.61 1.32 -2.89
CA GLN A 138 -0.80 1.74 -4.28
C GLN A 138 -2.09 2.55 -4.45
N VAL A 139 -3.19 2.08 -3.84
CA VAL A 139 -4.49 2.78 -3.90
C VAL A 139 -4.41 4.12 -3.18
N ALA A 140 -3.85 4.17 -1.98
CA ALA A 140 -3.70 5.40 -1.20
C ALA A 140 -2.88 6.45 -1.95
N LEU A 141 -1.79 6.02 -2.60
CA LEU A 141 -0.88 6.85 -3.39
C LEU A 141 -1.60 7.43 -4.63
N ILE A 142 -2.31 6.58 -5.40
CA ILE A 142 -3.07 7.02 -6.57
C ILE A 142 -4.25 7.91 -6.14
N SER A 143 -4.88 7.66 -5.00
CA SER A 143 -5.94 8.52 -4.45
C SER A 143 -5.42 9.93 -4.15
N LYS A 144 -4.21 10.03 -3.56
CA LYS A 144 -3.54 11.32 -3.33
C LYS A 144 -3.24 12.03 -4.66
N GLN A 145 -2.68 11.32 -5.64
CA GLN A 145 -2.44 11.88 -6.98
C GLN A 145 -3.73 12.35 -7.65
N SER A 146 -4.82 11.60 -7.52
CA SER A 146 -6.13 11.98 -8.08
C SER A 146 -6.61 13.32 -7.53
N LYS A 147 -6.47 13.54 -6.23
CA LYS A 147 -6.79 14.84 -5.60
C LYS A 147 -5.86 15.95 -6.05
N GLU A 148 -4.55 15.66 -6.11
CA GLU A 148 -3.52 16.65 -6.45
C GLU A 148 -3.64 17.14 -7.90
N TYR A 149 -3.77 16.20 -8.87
CA TYR A 149 -3.76 16.55 -10.28
C TYR A 149 -5.13 16.86 -10.88
N TYR A 150 -6.21 16.29 -10.33
CA TYR A 150 -7.56 16.40 -10.89
C TYR A 150 -8.58 16.98 -9.95
N ASN A 151 -8.24 17.22 -8.66
CA ASN A 151 -9.15 17.64 -7.60
C ASN A 151 -10.41 16.75 -7.51
N ARG A 152 -10.26 15.46 -7.76
CA ARG A 152 -11.34 14.46 -7.80
C ARG A 152 -10.98 13.23 -6.98
N PRO A 153 -11.96 12.57 -6.31
CA PRO A 153 -11.73 11.30 -5.64
C PRO A 153 -11.60 10.14 -6.66
N LEU A 154 -10.96 9.05 -6.24
CA LEU A 154 -11.07 7.77 -6.95
C LEU A 154 -12.52 7.30 -6.94
N THR A 155 -12.97 6.71 -8.06
CA THR A 155 -14.31 6.13 -8.19
C THR A 155 -14.30 4.61 -8.24
N ASN A 156 -13.22 4.01 -8.70
CA ASN A 156 -13.06 2.56 -8.81
C ASN A 156 -11.59 2.12 -8.83
N ILE A 157 -11.37 0.87 -8.46
CA ILE A 157 -10.08 0.19 -8.45
C ILE A 157 -10.21 -1.03 -9.35
N VAL A 158 -9.16 -1.32 -10.15
CA VAL A 158 -9.07 -2.50 -11.00
C VAL A 158 -7.73 -3.20 -10.81
N PHE A 159 -7.75 -4.52 -10.68
CA PHE A 159 -6.55 -5.35 -10.62
C PHE A 159 -6.13 -5.75 -12.03
N MET A 160 -5.67 -4.78 -12.81
CA MET A 160 -5.23 -4.95 -14.20
C MET A 160 -3.79 -4.48 -14.43
N GLY A 161 -3.02 -4.33 -13.35
CA GLY A 161 -1.60 -4.07 -13.37
C GLY A 161 -0.77 -5.34 -13.59
N MET A 162 0.35 -5.46 -12.88
CA MET A 162 1.20 -6.65 -12.95
C MET A 162 0.62 -7.77 -12.08
N GLY A 163 0.64 -9.01 -12.62
CA GLY A 163 0.21 -10.21 -11.93
C GLY A 163 -1.21 -10.66 -12.25
N GLU A 164 -1.56 -11.85 -11.73
CA GLU A 164 -2.91 -12.42 -11.77
C GLU A 164 -3.46 -12.47 -10.33
N PRO A 165 -4.49 -11.68 -10.01
CA PRO A 165 -4.94 -11.53 -8.61
C PRO A 165 -5.61 -12.78 -8.03
N LEU A 166 -5.99 -13.74 -8.87
CA LEU A 166 -6.65 -14.98 -8.44
C LEU A 166 -5.69 -16.18 -8.31
N MET A 167 -4.36 -15.93 -8.37
CA MET A 167 -3.32 -16.97 -8.27
C MET A 167 -2.38 -16.76 -7.10
#